data_fb0bbc6b0e1e82868a3e00ecf5bfeab6
#
_entry.id   fb0bbc6b0e1e82868a3e00ecf5bfeab6
#
_cell.length_a   1.000
_cell.length_b   1.000
_cell.length_c   1.000
_cell.angle_alpha   90.00
_cell.angle_beta   90.00
_cell.angle_gamma   90.00
#
_symmetry.space_group_name_H-M   'P 1'
#
loop_
_entity.id
_entity.type
_entity.pdbx_description
1 polymer ?
#
loop_
_entity_poly.entity_id
_entity_poly.type
_entity_poly.pdbx_seq_one_letter_code
_entity_poly.pdbx_strand_id
1 'polypeptide(L)'
;RSDLKDLGYIEAFTALEHSESGKRARLMTMHPGGGSAYATSYAPQKIIEAFQPGEKPAVAIFGHYHKMEYVQIRGVHAIQAGCTKDLDPFGRKKRLSYHVGGAIIELRQLPDGTIQDCICWFRQYHDRSYVNDQCSNSHRPTRKKSR
;
A
#
# COMPACT_ATOMS: atom_id res chain seq x y z
N ARG A 1 20.25 -10.33 11.82
CA ARG A 1 20.69 -9.37 10.81
C ARG A 1 20.84 -8.01 11.50
N SER A 2 22.07 -7.55 11.63
CA SER A 2 22.39 -6.28 12.30
C SER A 2 22.00 -5.04 11.48
N ASP A 3 21.63 -5.24 10.23
CA ASP A 3 21.15 -4.22 9.29
C ASP A 3 19.67 -3.89 9.40
N LEU A 4 18.93 -4.66 10.23
CA LEU A 4 17.49 -4.42 10.46
C LEU A 4 17.30 -3.75 11.81
N LYS A 5 16.56 -2.65 11.80
CA LYS A 5 16.15 -1.92 13.00
C LYS A 5 14.64 -2.01 13.16
N ASP A 6 14.19 -2.47 14.32
CA ASP A 6 12.79 -2.39 14.70
C ASP A 6 12.44 -0.93 15.00
N LEU A 7 11.45 -0.39 14.31
CA LEU A 7 11.01 0.99 14.44
C LEU A 7 9.70 1.13 15.23
N GLY A 8 9.11 0.03 15.70
CA GLY A 8 7.88 0.04 16.48
C GLY A 8 6.78 -0.83 15.89
N TYR A 9 5.63 -0.90 16.58
CA TYR A 9 4.57 -1.85 16.30
C TYR A 9 3.48 -1.31 15.36
N ILE A 10 3.01 -0.09 15.58
CA ILE A 10 1.87 0.48 14.82
C ILE A 10 2.35 1.49 13.79
N GLU A 11 3.18 2.43 14.21
CA GLU A 11 3.70 3.50 13.38
C GLU A 11 5.16 3.79 13.68
N ALA A 12 5.86 4.29 12.70
CA ALA A 12 7.22 4.74 12.83
C ALA A 12 7.45 6.01 12.02
N PHE A 13 8.25 6.91 12.56
CA PHE A 13 8.70 8.11 11.88
C PHE A 13 10.19 8.01 11.57
N THR A 14 10.53 8.28 10.32
CA THR A 14 11.91 8.39 9.85
C THR A 14 12.15 9.78 9.26
N ALA A 15 13.38 10.25 9.36
CA ALA A 15 13.80 11.50 8.72
C ALA A 15 14.43 11.19 7.36
N LEU A 16 13.94 11.87 6.32
CA LEU A 16 14.58 11.95 5.01
C LEU A 16 15.45 13.20 5.02
N GLU A 17 16.77 13.04 4.98
CA GLU A 17 17.72 14.13 5.07
C GLU A 17 18.26 14.46 3.67
N HIS A 18 18.16 15.74 3.30
CA HIS A 18 18.75 16.23 2.05
C HIS A 18 20.28 16.25 2.18
N SER A 19 20.97 15.59 1.25
CA SER A 19 22.41 15.29 1.35
C SER A 19 23.33 16.49 1.48
N GLU A 20 22.97 17.62 0.87
CA GLU A 20 23.79 18.82 0.86
C GLU A 20 23.43 19.80 1.98
N SER A 21 22.14 20.00 2.24
CA SER A 21 21.69 21.02 3.19
C SER A 21 21.45 20.48 4.61
N GLY A 22 21.37 19.16 4.79
CA GLY A 22 21.01 18.52 6.06
C GLY A 22 19.57 18.78 6.51
N LYS A 23 18.75 19.45 5.69
CA LYS A 23 17.33 19.68 5.98
C LYS A 23 16.55 18.38 5.88
N ARG A 24 15.51 18.25 6.70
CA ARG A 24 14.81 16.99 6.89
C ARG A 24 13.32 17.08 6.54
N ALA A 25 12.80 16.04 5.90
CA ALA A 25 11.39 15.76 5.80
C ALA A 25 11.02 14.56 6.68
N ARG A 26 9.80 14.53 7.22
CA ARG A 26 9.31 13.37 7.98
C ARG A 26 8.63 12.39 7.03
N LEU A 27 9.03 11.13 7.11
CA LEU A 27 8.34 10.00 6.51
C LEU A 27 7.71 9.18 7.63
N MET A 28 6.43 8.85 7.48
CA MET A 28 5.71 7.94 8.36
C MET A 28 5.47 6.61 7.65
N THR A 29 5.72 5.53 8.33
CA THR A 29 5.21 4.20 7.94
C THR A 29 4.23 3.71 9.00
N MET A 30 3.10 3.17 8.58
CA MET A 30 2.04 2.77 9.50
C MET A 30 1.37 1.47 9.07
N HIS A 31 1.09 0.62 10.06
CA HIS A 31 0.20 -0.54 9.89
C HIS A 31 -1.04 -0.30 10.75
N PRO A 32 -2.00 0.53 10.28
CA PRO A 32 -3.16 0.91 11.07
C PRO A 32 -4.10 -0.28 11.28
N GLY A 33 -4.85 -0.24 12.36
CA GLY A 33 -5.94 -1.18 12.59
C GLY A 33 -7.22 -0.77 11.84
N GLY A 34 -8.29 -1.52 12.09
CA GLY A 34 -9.63 -1.23 11.57
C GLY A 34 -9.99 -2.02 10.32
N GLY A 35 -11.18 -1.74 9.79
CA GLY A 35 -11.71 -2.41 8.60
C GLY A 35 -11.38 -1.67 7.31
N SER A 36 -11.53 -2.37 6.18
CA SER A 36 -11.42 -1.77 4.85
C SER A 36 -12.70 -1.01 4.53
N ALA A 37 -12.57 0.27 4.19
CA ALA A 37 -13.68 1.07 3.68
C ALA A 37 -13.89 0.82 2.17
N TYR A 38 -15.09 1.12 1.67
CA TYR A 38 -15.39 1.03 0.24
C TYR A 38 -14.52 2.00 -0.58
N ALA A 39 -14.41 3.25 -0.13
CA ALA A 39 -13.49 4.21 -0.73
C ALA A 39 -12.06 3.92 -0.22
N THR A 40 -11.15 3.61 -1.14
CA THR A 40 -9.78 3.20 -0.80
C THR A 40 -9.01 4.29 -0.05
N SER A 41 -9.22 5.56 -0.41
CA SER A 41 -8.57 6.71 0.22
C SER A 41 -9.12 7.08 1.61
N TYR A 42 -10.27 6.53 2.02
CA TYR A 42 -10.95 6.98 3.25
C TYR A 42 -10.09 6.83 4.51
N ALA A 43 -9.48 5.66 4.70
CA ALA A 43 -8.71 5.40 5.91
C ALA A 43 -7.41 6.22 5.98
N PRO A 44 -6.57 6.30 4.92
CA PRO A 44 -5.45 7.24 4.88
C PRO A 44 -5.86 8.69 5.10
N GLN A 45 -6.95 9.12 4.51
CA GLN A 45 -7.48 10.47 4.65
C GLN A 45 -7.84 10.78 6.10
N LYS A 46 -8.60 9.90 6.75
CA LYS A 46 -8.98 10.06 8.16
C LYS A 46 -7.77 10.13 9.10
N ILE A 47 -6.73 9.31 8.85
CA ILE A 47 -5.51 9.32 9.66
C ILE A 47 -4.76 10.66 9.49
N ILE A 48 -4.60 11.12 8.25
CA ILE A 48 -3.89 12.37 7.96
C ILE A 48 -4.64 13.59 8.50
N GLU A 49 -5.96 13.57 8.44
CA GLU A 49 -6.82 14.63 9.01
C GLU A 49 -6.70 14.74 10.54
N ALA A 50 -6.39 13.64 11.22
CA ALA A 50 -6.24 13.61 12.67
C ALA A 50 -4.93 14.25 13.19
N PHE A 51 -3.93 14.47 12.34
CA PHE A 51 -2.68 15.11 12.75
C PHE A 51 -2.91 16.59 13.12
N GLN A 52 -2.29 16.98 14.23
CA GLN A 52 -2.25 18.36 14.63
C GLN A 52 -1.33 19.21 13.73
N PRO A 53 -1.49 20.53 13.70
CA PRO A 53 -0.55 21.42 13.00
C PRO A 53 0.91 21.17 13.43
N GLY A 54 1.80 20.98 12.45
CA GLY A 54 3.23 20.71 12.70
C GLY A 54 3.58 19.23 12.90
N GLU A 55 2.61 18.34 13.07
CA GLU A 55 2.87 16.90 13.24
C GLU A 55 2.84 16.12 11.92
N LYS A 56 2.22 16.68 10.88
CA LYS A 56 2.04 16.00 9.60
C LYS A 56 3.37 15.58 8.99
N PRO A 57 3.50 14.31 8.56
CA PRO A 57 4.62 13.90 7.74
C PRO A 57 4.52 14.50 6.33
N ALA A 58 5.65 14.58 5.62
CA ALA A 58 5.64 14.90 4.19
C ALA A 58 5.16 13.71 3.36
N VAL A 59 5.52 12.50 3.80
CA VAL A 59 5.16 11.24 3.15
C VAL A 59 4.61 10.27 4.20
N ALA A 60 3.50 9.60 3.88
CA ALA A 60 2.89 8.57 4.73
C ALA A 60 2.67 7.29 3.92
N ILE A 61 3.23 6.17 4.39
CA ILE A 61 3.09 4.86 3.76
C ILE A 61 2.25 3.96 4.66
N PHE A 62 1.19 3.41 4.10
CA PHE A 62 0.23 2.58 4.82
C PHE A 62 0.25 1.13 4.33
N GLY A 63 0.33 0.19 5.27
CA GLY A 63 0.02 -1.21 5.06
C GLY A 63 -1.43 -1.53 5.44
N HIS A 64 -1.70 -2.78 5.82
CA HIS A 64 -2.95 -3.31 6.39
C HIS A 64 -4.13 -3.44 5.42
N TYR A 65 -4.47 -2.41 4.68
CA TYR A 65 -5.69 -2.39 3.85
C TYR A 65 -5.59 -3.21 2.56
N HIS A 66 -4.41 -3.71 2.22
CA HIS A 66 -4.14 -4.50 1.02
C HIS A 66 -4.52 -3.78 -0.28
N LYS A 67 -4.35 -2.46 -0.31
CA LYS A 67 -4.62 -1.61 -1.47
C LYS A 67 -3.35 -0.99 -2.01
N MET A 68 -3.31 -0.75 -3.31
CA MET A 68 -2.31 0.08 -3.97
C MET A 68 -2.98 1.37 -4.38
N GLU A 69 -2.53 2.47 -3.82
CA GLU A 69 -3.07 3.79 -4.10
C GLU A 69 -2.04 4.85 -3.75
N TYR A 70 -1.99 5.89 -4.55
CA TYR A 70 -1.33 7.15 -4.20
C TYR A 70 -2.35 8.27 -4.23
N VAL A 71 -2.34 9.07 -3.20
CA VAL A 71 -3.20 10.26 -3.11
C VAL A 71 -2.48 11.34 -2.33
N GLN A 72 -2.62 12.60 -2.75
CA GLN A 72 -2.12 13.73 -2.00
C GLN A 72 -3.25 14.31 -1.12
N ILE A 73 -3.03 14.31 0.18
CA ILE A 73 -4.02 14.74 1.16
C ILE A 73 -3.41 15.87 1.99
N ARG A 74 -3.94 17.08 1.85
CA ARG A 74 -3.52 18.26 2.62
C ARG A 74 -1.99 18.45 2.66
N GLY A 75 -1.32 18.26 1.53
CA GLY A 75 0.12 18.38 1.38
C GLY A 75 0.94 17.15 1.79
N VAL A 76 0.29 16.06 2.22
CA VAL A 76 0.94 14.79 2.53
C VAL A 76 0.84 13.85 1.34
N HIS A 77 1.95 13.26 0.91
CA HIS A 77 1.99 12.18 -0.06
C HIS A 77 1.61 10.88 0.63
N ALA A 78 0.38 10.42 0.45
CA ALA A 78 -0.16 9.21 1.07
C ALA A 78 -0.12 8.04 0.09
N ILE A 79 0.56 6.95 0.49
CA ILE A 79 0.77 5.76 -0.33
C ILE A 79 0.26 4.53 0.41
N GLN A 80 -0.66 3.79 -0.18
CA GLN A 80 -0.97 2.43 0.24
C GLN A 80 -0.14 1.47 -0.61
N ALA A 81 0.70 0.65 0.04
CA ALA A 81 1.77 -0.08 -0.64
C ALA A 81 1.35 -1.46 -1.20
N GLY A 82 0.10 -1.86 -1.03
CA GLY A 82 -0.36 -3.19 -1.40
C GLY A 82 -0.11 -4.23 -0.32
N CYS A 83 -0.04 -5.49 -0.72
CA CYS A 83 0.26 -6.60 0.18
C CYS A 83 1.04 -7.70 -0.54
N THR A 84 1.73 -8.53 0.22
CA THR A 84 2.41 -9.74 -0.27
C THR A 84 1.59 -11.01 0.02
N LYS A 85 0.37 -10.85 0.52
CA LYS A 85 -0.54 -11.93 0.86
C LYS A 85 -1.56 -12.12 -0.24
N ASP A 86 -1.72 -13.36 -0.67
CA ASP A 86 -2.78 -13.72 -1.61
C ASP A 86 -4.17 -13.74 -0.95
N LEU A 87 -5.22 -13.74 -1.78
CA LEU A 87 -6.61 -13.71 -1.32
C LEU A 87 -6.97 -15.00 -0.58
N ASP A 88 -7.11 -14.91 0.72
CA ASP A 88 -7.46 -16.01 1.61
C ASP A 88 -8.99 -16.27 1.69
N PRO A 89 -9.42 -17.37 2.35
CA PRO A 89 -10.84 -17.68 2.53
C PRO A 89 -11.64 -16.57 3.23
N PHE A 90 -11.02 -15.85 4.18
CA PHE A 90 -11.65 -14.72 4.87
C PHE A 90 -11.90 -13.56 3.89
N GLY A 91 -10.89 -13.20 3.09
CA GLY A 91 -11.00 -12.15 2.09
C GLY A 91 -12.05 -12.49 1.02
N ARG A 92 -12.11 -13.76 0.58
CA ARG A 92 -13.13 -14.25 -0.35
C ARG A 92 -14.54 -14.13 0.25
N LYS A 93 -14.73 -14.57 1.49
CA LYS A 93 -16.02 -14.49 2.20
C LYS A 93 -16.49 -13.04 2.35
N LYS A 94 -15.58 -12.14 2.64
CA LYS A 94 -15.85 -10.71 2.81
C LYS A 94 -15.86 -9.92 1.49
N ARG A 95 -15.58 -10.57 0.35
CA ARG A 95 -15.46 -9.97 -0.98
C ARG A 95 -14.46 -8.81 -1.00
N LEU A 96 -13.34 -8.98 -0.28
CA LEU A 96 -12.27 -8.00 -0.26
C LEU A 96 -11.44 -8.10 -1.54
N SER A 97 -11.03 -6.97 -2.07
CA SER A 97 -10.11 -6.90 -3.19
C SER A 97 -8.70 -6.67 -2.65
N TYR A 98 -7.79 -7.61 -2.86
CA TYR A 98 -6.38 -7.49 -2.50
C TYR A 98 -5.56 -7.08 -3.72
N HIS A 99 -4.74 -6.06 -3.56
CA HIS A 99 -3.73 -5.68 -4.55
C HIS A 99 -2.41 -6.32 -4.14
N VAL A 100 -2.19 -7.54 -4.63
CA VAL A 100 -0.97 -8.30 -4.33
C VAL A 100 0.19 -7.69 -5.10
N GLY A 101 1.23 -7.27 -4.39
CA GLY A 101 2.39 -6.62 -4.98
C GLY A 101 3.03 -5.58 -4.06
N GLY A 102 3.65 -4.58 -4.67
CA GLY A 102 4.35 -3.51 -3.95
C GLY A 102 4.48 -2.24 -4.77
N ALA A 103 5.13 -1.26 -4.18
CA ALA A 103 5.42 0.03 -4.81
C ALA A 103 6.91 0.34 -4.75
N ILE A 104 7.43 0.93 -5.83
CA ILE A 104 8.69 1.66 -5.84
C ILE A 104 8.33 3.13 -5.75
N ILE A 105 8.90 3.84 -4.79
CA ILE A 105 8.59 5.24 -4.52
C ILE A 105 9.87 6.04 -4.72
N GLU A 106 9.83 6.99 -5.64
CA GLU A 106 10.89 7.98 -5.83
C GLU A 106 10.43 9.31 -5.29
N LEU A 107 11.26 9.92 -4.45
CA LEU A 107 11.00 11.22 -3.83
C LEU A 107 12.07 12.20 -4.26
N ARG A 108 11.66 13.37 -4.75
CA ARG A 108 12.56 14.48 -5.00
C ARG A 108 12.46 15.47 -3.84
N GLN A 109 13.56 15.64 -3.12
CA GLN A 109 13.65 16.55 -2.01
C GLN A 109 14.39 17.83 -2.42
N LEU A 110 13.85 18.97 -2.04
CA LEU A 110 14.49 20.28 -2.23
C LEU A 110 15.49 20.59 -1.11
N PRO A 111 16.43 21.54 -1.33
CA PRO A 111 17.40 21.93 -0.30
C PRO A 111 16.80 22.49 1.00
N ASP A 112 15.57 22.97 0.99
CA ASP A 112 14.83 23.40 2.17
C ASP A 112 14.22 22.24 2.98
N GLY A 113 14.31 21.00 2.46
CA GLY A 113 13.77 19.78 3.04
C GLY A 113 12.40 19.40 2.51
N THR A 114 11.74 20.24 1.71
CA THR A 114 10.41 19.95 1.15
C THR A 114 10.48 18.79 0.15
N ILE A 115 9.50 17.91 0.17
CA ILE A 115 9.30 16.91 -0.89
C ILE A 115 8.52 17.57 -2.02
N GLN A 116 9.20 17.82 -3.13
CA GLN A 116 8.62 18.47 -4.31
C GLN A 116 7.82 17.48 -5.13
N ASP A 117 8.39 16.31 -5.43
CA ASP A 117 7.77 15.31 -6.28
C ASP A 117 7.75 13.95 -5.56
N CYS A 118 6.68 13.21 -5.80
CA CYS A 118 6.54 11.82 -5.38
C CYS A 118 6.02 10.99 -6.56
N ILE A 119 6.83 10.07 -7.05
CA ILE A 119 6.49 9.19 -8.16
C ILE A 119 6.34 7.78 -7.61
N CYS A 120 5.20 7.14 -7.87
CA CYS A 120 4.91 5.78 -7.41
C CYS A 120 4.75 4.84 -8.60
N TRP A 121 5.61 3.82 -8.68
CA TRP A 121 5.46 2.71 -9.62
C TRP A 121 4.87 1.52 -8.89
N PHE A 122 3.58 1.27 -9.07
CA PHE A 122 2.91 0.10 -8.53
C PHE A 122 3.20 -1.14 -9.38
N ARG A 123 3.64 -2.20 -8.72
CA ARG A 123 3.84 -3.53 -9.32
C ARG A 123 2.83 -4.48 -8.74
N GLN A 124 1.81 -4.79 -9.52
CA GLN A 124 0.77 -5.73 -9.12
C GLN A 124 1.05 -7.08 -9.77
N TYR A 125 1.08 -8.12 -8.95
CA TYR A 125 1.32 -9.50 -9.38
C TYR A 125 -0.01 -10.23 -9.42
N HIS A 126 -0.40 -10.69 -10.61
CA HIS A 126 -1.57 -11.53 -10.79
C HIS A 126 -1.10 -12.90 -11.26
N ASP A 127 -1.45 -13.94 -10.54
CA ASP A 127 -1.39 -15.28 -11.07
C ASP A 127 -2.59 -15.53 -11.98
N ARG A 128 -2.38 -15.35 -13.28
CA ARG A 128 -3.41 -15.62 -14.30
C ARG A 128 -3.60 -17.11 -14.58
N SER A 129 -2.67 -17.97 -14.19
CA SER A 129 -2.78 -19.43 -14.36
C SER A 129 -3.99 -19.96 -13.59
N TYR A 130 -4.20 -19.46 -12.38
CA TYR A 130 -5.34 -19.78 -11.54
C TYR A 130 -6.70 -19.51 -12.21
N VAL A 131 -6.83 -18.42 -12.96
CA VAL A 131 -8.05 -18.07 -13.68
C VAL A 131 -8.24 -19.01 -14.87
N ASN A 132 -7.18 -19.33 -15.60
CA ASN A 132 -7.21 -20.21 -16.76
C ASN A 132 -7.55 -21.66 -16.37
N ASP A 133 -7.01 -22.15 -15.24
CA ASP A 133 -7.30 -23.50 -14.73
C ASP A 133 -8.75 -23.65 -14.26
N GLN A 134 -9.33 -22.63 -13.67
CA GLN A 134 -10.73 -22.64 -13.26
C GLN A 134 -11.69 -22.53 -14.45
N CYS A 135 -11.34 -21.78 -15.47
CA CYS A 135 -12.15 -21.67 -16.68
C CYS A 135 -12.07 -22.92 -17.56
N SER A 136 -10.94 -23.64 -17.59
CA SER A 136 -10.77 -24.86 -18.39
C SER A 136 -11.53 -26.06 -17.82
N ASN A 137 -11.80 -26.10 -16.52
CA ASN A 137 -12.51 -27.19 -15.87
C ASN A 137 -14.06 -27.07 -15.91
N SER A 138 -14.60 -25.91 -16.26
CA SER A 138 -16.05 -25.67 -16.23
C SER A 138 -16.81 -26.10 -17.49
N HIS A 139 -16.13 -26.56 -18.55
CA HIS A 139 -16.78 -26.86 -19.84
C HIS A 139 -16.26 -28.14 -20.51
N ARG A 140 -16.22 -29.28 -19.79
CA ARG A 140 -16.24 -30.58 -20.46
C ARG A 140 -17.61 -31.25 -20.23
N PRO A 141 -18.54 -31.18 -21.17
CA PRO A 141 -19.72 -32.02 -21.11
C PRO A 141 -19.25 -33.48 -21.20
N THR A 142 -19.51 -34.26 -20.15
CA THR A 142 -19.31 -35.69 -20.17
C THR A 142 -20.18 -36.30 -21.27
N ARG A 143 -19.53 -36.65 -22.36
CA ARG A 143 -20.18 -37.41 -23.45
C ARG A 143 -20.57 -38.78 -22.89
N LYS A 144 -21.84 -38.96 -22.51
CA LYS A 144 -22.38 -40.28 -22.19
C LYS A 144 -22.24 -41.14 -23.43
N LYS A 145 -21.40 -42.21 -23.35
CA LYS A 145 -21.40 -43.28 -24.33
C LYS A 145 -22.72 -44.02 -24.17
N SER A 146 -23.60 -43.88 -25.13
CA SER A 146 -24.74 -44.79 -25.32
C SER A 146 -24.20 -46.15 -25.76
N ARG A 147 -24.56 -47.17 -25.00
CA ARG A 147 -24.47 -48.58 -25.41
C ARG A 147 -25.72 -48.93 -26.20
#